data_e9beb7ed548d6e947e07f4710890bb7b
#
_entry.id   e9beb7ed548d6e947e07f4710890bb7b
#
_cell.length_a   1.000
_cell.length_b   1.000
_cell.length_c   1.000
_cell.angle_alpha   90.00
_cell.angle_beta   90.00
_cell.angle_gamma   90.00
#
_symmetry.space_group_name_H-M   'P 1'
#
loop_
_entity.id
_entity.type
_entity.pdbx_description
1 polymer ?
#
loop_
_entity_poly.entity_id
_entity_poly.type
_entity_poly.pdbx_seq_one_letter_code
_entity_poly.pdbx_strand_id
1 'polypeptide(L)'
;MIPTGCRQVSSADSANQHILRIKRMRRFDSPTINGNTPHRMLSLEEAVERSIAAAPLLGSEIVPLADAGGRFVVSALKAGMSLPGFDNSAMDGYAARSADLNGATTESPIELSCIGVIPAGVDPVDTVDEGTCMRIFTGSPIPRGADAVIMQEDCSSTPGNDYTIRCNDSIKPWENIRLKGEDVREGDPLITAGTRITAGTIGLLAATGHHSVEVGLRPKVGLVATGSELVEPPGELQPGEIYESNRDMLVSLVTKANGLPTPYPIVPDMLEDTVTALEQAFADNDAVLTSGGVSVGDHDHVKPAIERLGGSLDFWKVAVKPGKPFVLGQVGGKPVFGMPGNPVSALVTYLLLVRPALLNMQGAAEWRLAKRPGCLVDELTNKGDRRHFVRVTIDDHGLVRSVGRQHSHMLGSLAKANGLVDLPPETRLAKGDPVNVQLIDS
;
A
#
# COMPACT_ATOMS: atom_id res chain seq x y z
N MET A 1 -15.79 -27.02 12.26
CA MET A 1 -15.17 -27.96 11.32
C MET A 1 -14.80 -27.16 10.07
N ILE A 2 -13.53 -26.89 9.87
CA ILE A 2 -12.98 -26.16 8.70
C ILE A 2 -12.37 -27.23 7.79
N PRO A 3 -12.64 -27.26 6.47
CA PRO A 3 -12.05 -28.25 5.57
C PRO A 3 -10.58 -27.89 5.33
N THR A 4 -9.71 -28.83 5.63
CA THR A 4 -8.28 -28.84 5.29
C THR A 4 -8.08 -29.10 3.80
N GLY A 5 -7.37 -28.20 3.10
CA GLY A 5 -6.93 -28.45 1.73
C GLY A 5 -6.57 -27.21 0.93
N CYS A 6 -5.63 -26.38 1.39
CA CYS A 6 -5.05 -25.34 0.54
C CYS A 6 -3.52 -25.50 0.52
N ARG A 7 -2.97 -25.92 -0.62
CA ARG A 7 -1.51 -25.91 -0.86
C ARG A 7 -1.07 -24.45 -0.99
N GLN A 8 -0.18 -24.03 -0.11
CA GLN A 8 0.53 -22.74 -0.25
C GLN A 8 1.48 -22.82 -1.43
N VAL A 9 1.25 -21.97 -2.43
CA VAL A 9 2.23 -21.66 -3.49
C VAL A 9 3.04 -20.47 -2.97
N SER A 10 4.37 -20.62 -2.88
CA SER A 10 5.27 -19.61 -2.34
C SER A 10 5.27 -18.34 -3.19
N SER A 11 5.04 -17.19 -2.55
CA SER A 11 4.92 -15.87 -3.17
C SER A 11 6.23 -15.27 -3.70
N ALA A 12 7.38 -15.86 -3.38
CA ALA A 12 8.70 -15.33 -3.74
C ALA A 12 9.08 -15.54 -5.22
N ASP A 13 8.61 -16.62 -5.86
CA ASP A 13 8.93 -16.91 -7.27
C ASP A 13 8.15 -16.04 -8.26
N SER A 14 6.97 -15.54 -7.89
CA SER A 14 6.13 -14.73 -8.78
C SER A 14 6.67 -13.30 -8.98
N ALA A 15 7.27 -12.70 -7.96
CA ALA A 15 7.82 -11.33 -8.02
C ALA A 15 9.06 -11.24 -8.91
N ASN A 16 9.98 -12.21 -8.80
CA ASN A 16 11.19 -12.24 -9.64
C ASN A 16 10.89 -12.53 -11.10
N GLN A 17 9.91 -13.38 -11.40
CA GLN A 17 9.49 -13.64 -12.78
C GLN A 17 8.80 -12.42 -13.42
N HIS A 18 8.12 -11.58 -12.62
CA HIS A 18 7.44 -10.37 -13.11
C HIS A 18 8.43 -9.24 -13.46
N ILE A 19 9.45 -9.01 -12.63
CA ILE A 19 10.53 -8.03 -12.88
C ILE A 19 11.34 -8.44 -14.13
N LEU A 20 11.61 -9.72 -14.31
CA LEU A 20 12.28 -10.25 -15.50
C LEU A 20 11.41 -10.13 -16.77
N ARG A 21 10.09 -10.24 -16.65
CA ARG A 21 9.13 -10.07 -17.75
C ARG A 21 9.07 -8.62 -18.23
N ILE A 22 9.03 -7.65 -17.29
CA ILE A 22 9.06 -6.21 -17.59
C ILE A 22 10.41 -5.79 -18.24
N LYS A 23 11.54 -6.34 -17.77
CA LYS A 23 12.86 -6.09 -18.40
C LYS A 23 12.97 -6.64 -19.83
N ARG A 24 12.24 -7.71 -20.16
CA ARG A 24 12.22 -8.30 -21.51
C ARG A 24 11.34 -7.54 -22.49
N MET A 25 10.35 -6.74 -22.00
CA MET A 25 9.42 -5.94 -22.81
C MET A 25 9.97 -4.57 -23.26
N ARG A 26 11.21 -4.19 -22.87
CA ARG A 26 11.86 -2.93 -23.26
C ARG A 26 12.26 -2.78 -24.74
N ARG A 27 11.83 -3.70 -25.61
CA ARG A 27 11.95 -3.58 -27.07
C ARG A 27 10.59 -3.84 -27.72
N PHE A 28 9.69 -2.88 -27.58
CA PHE A 28 8.56 -2.76 -28.49
C PHE A 28 8.79 -1.54 -29.36
N ASP A 29 9.08 -1.79 -30.63
CA ASP A 29 8.90 -0.78 -31.68
C ASP A 29 7.41 -0.41 -31.66
N SER A 30 7.10 0.82 -31.31
CA SER A 30 5.72 1.34 -31.36
C SER A 30 5.26 1.28 -32.82
N PRO A 31 4.24 0.51 -33.18
CA PRO A 31 3.69 0.61 -34.51
C PRO A 31 3.06 2.02 -34.64
N THR A 32 3.63 2.85 -35.47
CA THR A 32 3.02 4.09 -35.93
C THR A 32 1.63 3.75 -36.45
N ILE A 33 0.60 4.28 -35.80
CA ILE A 33 -0.80 4.07 -36.18
C ILE A 33 -1.06 4.84 -37.47
N ASN A 34 -0.94 4.16 -38.61
CA ASN A 34 -1.46 4.68 -39.87
C ASN A 34 -2.98 4.75 -39.80
N GLY A 35 -3.55 5.91 -40.09
CA GLY A 35 -4.90 6.37 -39.85
C GLY A 35 -6.10 5.60 -40.44
N ASN A 36 -6.03 4.28 -40.63
CA ASN A 36 -7.15 3.52 -41.24
C ASN A 36 -7.35 2.09 -40.71
N THR A 37 -6.83 1.76 -39.51
CA THR A 37 -7.14 0.48 -38.87
C THR A 37 -8.33 0.69 -37.92
N PRO A 38 -9.41 -0.12 -37.96
CA PRO A 38 -10.50 -0.01 -36.98
C PRO A 38 -9.91 -0.24 -35.60
N HIS A 39 -9.99 0.78 -34.72
CA HIS A 39 -9.44 0.72 -33.37
C HIS A 39 -10.06 -0.43 -32.60
N ARG A 40 -9.34 -1.52 -32.50
CA ARG A 40 -9.71 -2.70 -31.70
C ARG A 40 -9.86 -2.25 -30.24
N MET A 41 -10.97 -2.62 -29.61
CA MET A 41 -11.17 -2.46 -28.17
C MET A 41 -10.18 -3.39 -27.44
N LEU A 42 -9.33 -2.83 -26.56
CA LEU A 42 -8.35 -3.59 -25.80
C LEU A 42 -9.00 -4.36 -24.65
N SER A 43 -8.43 -5.50 -24.29
CA SER A 43 -8.72 -6.14 -23.01
C SER A 43 -8.26 -5.26 -21.86
N LEU A 44 -8.80 -5.48 -20.66
CA LEU A 44 -8.34 -4.76 -19.48
C LEU A 44 -6.86 -5.02 -19.19
N GLU A 45 -6.43 -6.27 -19.29
CA GLU A 45 -5.06 -6.69 -19.03
C GLU A 45 -4.07 -5.98 -19.95
N GLU A 46 -4.37 -5.97 -21.26
CA GLU A 46 -3.55 -5.28 -22.26
C GLU A 46 -3.51 -3.76 -22.01
N ALA A 47 -4.64 -3.15 -21.65
CA ALA A 47 -4.71 -1.73 -21.34
C ALA A 47 -3.90 -1.36 -20.09
N VAL A 48 -3.93 -2.20 -19.04
CA VAL A 48 -3.13 -2.02 -17.83
C VAL A 48 -1.63 -2.13 -18.15
N GLU A 49 -1.22 -3.16 -18.88
CA GLU A 49 0.19 -3.35 -19.28
C GLU A 49 0.70 -2.15 -20.07
N ARG A 50 -0.06 -1.63 -21.01
CA ARG A 50 0.30 -0.44 -21.81
C ARG A 50 0.34 0.83 -20.94
N SER A 51 -0.62 1.01 -20.04
CA SER A 51 -0.63 2.15 -19.11
C SER A 51 0.61 2.17 -18.20
N ILE A 52 1.02 1.01 -17.70
CA ILE A 52 2.25 0.86 -16.90
C ILE A 52 3.49 1.10 -17.77
N ALA A 53 3.55 0.56 -18.98
CA ALA A 53 4.68 0.73 -19.89
C ALA A 53 4.86 2.19 -20.33
N ALA A 54 3.78 2.97 -20.46
CA ALA A 54 3.81 4.39 -20.79
C ALA A 54 4.27 5.29 -19.63
N ALA A 55 4.28 4.77 -18.39
CA ALA A 55 4.62 5.51 -17.18
C ALA A 55 6.01 5.09 -16.66
N PRO A 56 7.09 5.83 -17.01
CA PRO A 56 8.45 5.48 -16.63
C PRO A 56 8.69 5.67 -15.13
N LEU A 57 9.69 4.97 -14.58
CA LEU A 57 10.18 5.20 -13.21
C LEU A 57 10.77 6.61 -13.12
N LEU A 58 10.44 7.34 -12.05
CA LEU A 58 10.85 8.74 -11.85
C LEU A 58 12.22 8.90 -11.18
N GLY A 59 12.84 7.85 -10.68
CA GLY A 59 14.03 7.94 -9.84
C GLY A 59 13.69 7.89 -8.34
N SER A 60 14.63 8.34 -7.50
CA SER A 60 14.54 8.18 -6.05
C SER A 60 15.01 9.39 -5.28
N GLU A 61 14.67 9.43 -4.00
CA GLU A 61 15.16 10.41 -3.01
C GLU A 61 15.36 9.72 -1.66
N ILE A 62 16.24 10.27 -0.84
CA ILE A 62 16.44 9.81 0.54
C ILE A 62 15.59 10.69 1.45
N VAL A 63 14.75 10.06 2.26
CA VAL A 63 13.88 10.75 3.21
C VAL A 63 14.10 10.24 4.64
N PRO A 64 13.90 11.08 5.68
CA PRO A 64 13.82 10.62 7.05
C PRO A 64 12.72 9.56 7.21
N LEU A 65 12.89 8.62 8.15
CA LEU A 65 11.86 7.59 8.39
C LEU A 65 10.48 8.16 8.72
N ALA A 66 10.43 9.31 9.39
CA ALA A 66 9.17 10.00 9.72
C ALA A 66 8.36 10.38 8.47
N ASP A 67 9.03 10.67 7.34
CA ASP A 67 8.42 11.09 6.08
C ASP A 67 8.25 9.92 5.09
N ALA A 68 8.68 8.72 5.48
CA ALA A 68 8.70 7.54 4.60
C ALA A 68 7.36 6.81 4.51
N GLY A 69 6.40 7.10 5.39
CA GLY A 69 5.11 6.42 5.45
C GLY A 69 4.35 6.46 4.12
N GLY A 70 3.93 5.27 3.63
CA GLY A 70 3.21 5.15 2.36
C GLY A 70 4.08 5.20 1.09
N ARG A 71 5.38 5.55 1.20
CA ARG A 71 6.34 5.56 0.09
C ARG A 71 6.77 4.12 -0.28
N PHE A 72 7.43 3.96 -1.42
CA PHE A 72 7.93 2.67 -1.89
C PHE A 72 9.45 2.64 -1.84
N VAL A 73 10.00 1.64 -1.18
CA VAL A 73 11.45 1.47 -1.05
C VAL A 73 12.08 1.09 -2.41
N VAL A 74 13.20 1.70 -2.78
CA VAL A 74 13.85 1.47 -4.07
C VAL A 74 14.72 0.21 -4.06
N SER A 75 15.39 -0.06 -2.93
CA SER A 75 16.30 -1.20 -2.78
C SER A 75 15.94 -2.03 -1.55
N ALA A 76 16.27 -3.31 -1.56
CA ALA A 76 16.09 -4.17 -0.40
C ALA A 76 16.98 -3.70 0.75
N LEU A 77 16.42 -3.66 1.96
CA LEU A 77 17.16 -3.32 3.18
C LEU A 77 17.33 -4.55 4.05
N LYS A 78 18.45 -4.59 4.75
CA LYS A 78 18.82 -5.65 5.69
C LYS A 78 19.02 -5.08 7.08
N ALA A 79 18.84 -5.89 8.10
CA ALA A 79 19.10 -5.51 9.48
C ALA A 79 20.58 -5.17 9.68
N GLY A 80 20.85 -3.95 10.15
CA GLY A 80 22.20 -3.52 10.54
C GLY A 80 22.66 -4.05 11.90
N MET A 81 21.73 -4.59 12.69
CA MET A 81 21.96 -5.19 14.00
C MET A 81 20.86 -6.18 14.33
N SER A 82 21.12 -7.06 15.27
CA SER A 82 20.13 -8.00 15.80
C SER A 82 19.08 -7.31 16.69
N LEU A 83 17.87 -7.89 16.77
CA LEU A 83 16.81 -7.51 17.70
C LEU A 83 16.38 -8.75 18.52
N PRO A 84 16.46 -8.71 19.85
CA PRO A 84 17.21 -7.74 20.64
C PRO A 84 18.71 -7.72 20.29
N GLY A 85 19.39 -6.60 20.56
CA GLY A 85 20.83 -6.45 20.31
C GLY A 85 21.72 -7.26 21.28
N PHE A 86 21.17 -7.71 22.41
CA PHE A 86 21.81 -8.50 23.46
C PHE A 86 20.76 -9.32 24.22
N ASP A 87 21.20 -10.34 24.94
CA ASP A 87 20.35 -11.12 25.84
C ASP A 87 19.84 -10.22 26.96
N ASN A 88 18.50 -10.15 27.14
CA ASN A 88 17.90 -9.24 28.11
C ASN A 88 16.73 -9.87 28.85
N SER A 89 16.38 -9.29 29.99
CA SER A 89 15.27 -9.75 30.80
C SER A 89 13.92 -9.50 30.10
N ALA A 90 13.08 -10.51 30.06
CA ALA A 90 11.69 -10.38 29.62
C ALA A 90 10.77 -9.82 30.71
N MET A 91 11.19 -9.88 31.98
CA MET A 91 10.39 -9.56 33.18
C MET A 91 11.17 -8.68 34.16
N ASP A 92 10.47 -8.03 35.05
CA ASP A 92 11.05 -7.43 36.25
C ASP A 92 11.26 -8.55 37.29
N GLY A 93 12.47 -8.67 37.84
CA GLY A 93 12.80 -9.77 38.73
C GLY A 93 14.22 -9.75 39.22
N TYR A 94 14.79 -10.92 39.37
CA TYR A 94 16.18 -11.13 39.83
C TYR A 94 16.88 -12.07 38.86
N ALA A 95 17.97 -11.61 38.28
CA ALA A 95 18.86 -12.43 37.47
C ALA A 95 19.64 -13.37 38.40
N ALA A 96 19.56 -14.66 38.16
CA ALA A 96 20.16 -15.70 39.02
C ALA A 96 20.68 -16.87 38.16
N ARG A 97 21.41 -17.78 38.80
CA ARG A 97 21.71 -19.08 38.23
C ARG A 97 20.51 -20.01 38.48
N SER A 98 19.96 -20.59 37.45
CA SER A 98 18.84 -21.53 37.57
C SER A 98 19.16 -22.72 38.45
N ALA A 99 20.42 -23.16 38.45
CA ALA A 99 20.90 -24.25 39.30
C ALA A 99 20.75 -23.96 40.80
N ASP A 100 20.88 -22.70 41.21
CA ASP A 100 20.78 -22.28 42.62
C ASP A 100 19.32 -22.29 43.11
N LEU A 101 18.36 -22.30 42.21
CA LEU A 101 16.91 -22.29 42.52
C LEU A 101 16.22 -23.65 42.32
N ASN A 102 17.01 -24.70 42.11
CA ASN A 102 16.46 -26.04 41.96
C ASN A 102 15.73 -26.50 43.24
N GLY A 103 14.44 -26.82 43.10
CA GLY A 103 13.60 -27.28 44.20
C GLY A 103 13.07 -26.18 45.11
N ALA A 104 13.23 -24.91 44.74
CA ALA A 104 12.55 -23.81 45.42
C ALA A 104 11.03 -23.94 45.29
N THR A 105 10.31 -23.79 46.39
CA THR A 105 8.84 -23.77 46.46
C THR A 105 8.38 -22.76 47.51
N THR A 106 7.11 -22.44 47.52
CA THR A 106 6.51 -21.58 48.56
C THR A 106 6.71 -22.13 49.98
N GLU A 107 6.70 -23.48 50.12
CA GLU A 107 6.91 -24.17 51.43
C GLU A 107 8.40 -24.27 51.79
N SER A 108 9.30 -24.28 50.81
CA SER A 108 10.73 -24.40 50.97
C SER A 108 11.47 -23.39 50.05
N PRO A 109 11.37 -22.10 50.37
CA PRO A 109 12.01 -21.06 49.57
C PRO A 109 13.52 -21.09 49.66
N ILE A 110 14.22 -20.72 48.62
CA ILE A 110 15.67 -20.57 48.57
C ILE A 110 16.05 -19.10 48.75
N GLU A 111 17.02 -18.81 49.57
CA GLU A 111 17.50 -17.46 49.81
C GLU A 111 18.77 -17.20 48.98
N LEU A 112 18.75 -16.08 48.23
CA LEU A 112 19.87 -15.55 47.47
C LEU A 112 20.29 -14.19 48.01
N SER A 113 21.59 -13.92 47.96
CA SER A 113 22.14 -12.59 48.28
C SER A 113 22.04 -11.66 47.07
N CYS A 114 21.29 -10.57 47.19
CA CYS A 114 21.18 -9.57 46.15
C CYS A 114 22.39 -8.64 46.17
N ILE A 115 23.29 -8.74 45.19
CA ILE A 115 24.57 -8.04 45.14
C ILE A 115 24.48 -6.69 44.38
N GLY A 116 23.37 -6.39 43.74
CA GLY A 116 23.22 -5.15 42.97
C GLY A 116 21.92 -5.04 42.20
N VAL A 117 21.80 -3.94 41.46
CA VAL A 117 20.63 -3.59 40.63
C VAL A 117 21.11 -3.23 39.23
N ILE A 118 20.48 -3.80 38.21
CA ILE A 118 20.74 -3.54 36.79
C ILE A 118 19.59 -2.76 36.18
N PRO A 119 19.68 -1.43 36.07
CA PRO A 119 18.67 -0.66 35.35
C PRO A 119 18.82 -0.85 33.83
N ALA A 120 17.75 -0.62 33.11
CA ALA A 120 17.79 -0.62 31.64
C ALA A 120 18.80 0.42 31.11
N GLY A 121 19.59 0.03 30.09
CA GLY A 121 20.59 0.91 29.46
C GLY A 121 21.96 0.91 30.19
N VAL A 122 22.15 0.10 31.22
CA VAL A 122 23.44 -0.05 31.94
C VAL A 122 23.98 -1.45 31.68
N ASP A 123 25.24 -1.52 31.27
CA ASP A 123 25.95 -2.80 31.14
C ASP A 123 26.38 -3.30 32.54
N PRO A 124 25.95 -4.52 32.97
CA PRO A 124 26.31 -5.04 34.29
C PRO A 124 27.80 -5.38 34.37
N VAL A 125 28.47 -4.84 35.38
CA VAL A 125 29.91 -5.08 35.63
C VAL A 125 30.10 -6.31 36.50
N ASP A 126 29.23 -6.51 37.48
CA ASP A 126 29.32 -7.59 38.44
C ASP A 126 28.85 -8.94 37.84
N THR A 127 29.39 -10.01 38.40
CA THR A 127 29.06 -11.39 38.03
C THR A 127 28.16 -12.02 39.10
N VAL A 128 27.14 -12.74 38.66
CA VAL A 128 26.29 -13.55 39.54
C VAL A 128 26.98 -14.86 39.81
N ASP A 129 27.47 -15.03 41.04
CA ASP A 129 28.09 -16.25 41.55
C ASP A 129 27.06 -17.13 42.28
N GLU A 130 27.48 -18.32 42.72
CA GLU A 130 26.62 -19.26 43.48
C GLU A 130 26.04 -18.59 44.73
N GLY A 131 24.74 -18.75 44.94
CA GLY A 131 24.00 -18.17 46.06
C GLY A 131 23.76 -16.67 45.96
N THR A 132 24.05 -16.03 44.80
CA THR A 132 23.79 -14.60 44.58
C THR A 132 22.77 -14.34 43.47
N CYS A 133 22.21 -13.13 43.47
CA CYS A 133 21.34 -12.63 42.41
C CYS A 133 21.54 -11.11 42.23
N MET A 134 21.06 -10.57 41.13
CA MET A 134 20.98 -9.13 40.88
C MET A 134 19.56 -8.72 40.54
N ARG A 135 19.04 -7.64 41.15
CA ARG A 135 17.79 -7.03 40.76
C ARG A 135 17.86 -6.57 39.30
N ILE A 136 16.93 -7.00 38.48
CA ILE A 136 16.90 -6.69 37.04
C ILE A 136 15.49 -6.20 36.61
N PHE A 137 15.46 -5.35 35.59
CA PHE A 137 14.22 -4.84 35.00
C PHE A 137 14.07 -5.32 33.56
N THR A 138 12.84 -5.35 33.07
CA THR A 138 12.51 -5.72 31.70
C THR A 138 13.35 -4.91 30.70
N GLY A 139 14.03 -5.60 29.78
CA GLY A 139 14.92 -5.00 28.78
C GLY A 139 16.36 -4.75 29.26
N SER A 140 16.70 -4.95 30.54
CA SER A 140 18.07 -4.85 31.05
C SER A 140 18.91 -6.04 30.60
N PRO A 141 20.21 -5.85 30.29
CA PRO A 141 21.10 -6.94 29.87
C PRO A 141 21.31 -7.96 31.01
N ILE A 142 21.40 -9.24 30.61
CA ILE A 142 21.65 -10.32 31.56
C ILE A 142 23.09 -10.24 32.04
N PRO A 143 23.36 -10.22 33.37
CA PRO A 143 24.71 -10.18 33.92
C PRO A 143 25.43 -11.52 33.70
N ARG A 144 26.73 -11.47 33.66
CA ARG A 144 27.54 -12.68 33.58
C ARG A 144 27.23 -13.61 34.75
N GLY A 145 27.24 -14.92 34.50
CA GLY A 145 26.96 -15.95 35.50
C GLY A 145 25.48 -16.28 35.67
N ALA A 146 24.56 -15.35 35.43
CA ALA A 146 23.12 -15.64 35.41
C ALA A 146 22.71 -16.33 34.10
N ASP A 147 21.81 -17.29 34.18
CA ASP A 147 21.23 -18.00 33.04
C ASP A 147 19.68 -17.99 33.06
N ALA A 148 19.07 -17.30 34.03
CA ALA A 148 17.61 -17.15 34.13
C ALA A 148 17.23 -15.91 34.94
N VAL A 149 15.96 -15.50 34.81
CA VAL A 149 15.37 -14.42 35.63
C VAL A 149 14.17 -14.96 36.35
N ILE A 150 14.21 -14.96 37.70
CA ILE A 150 13.00 -15.22 38.51
C ILE A 150 12.15 -13.96 38.61
N MET A 151 10.84 -14.07 38.42
CA MET A 151 9.95 -12.92 38.49
C MET A 151 9.88 -12.34 39.91
N GLN A 152 9.71 -11.04 40.02
CA GLN A 152 9.57 -10.38 41.32
C GLN A 152 8.37 -10.87 42.14
N GLU A 153 7.31 -11.32 41.46
CA GLU A 153 6.10 -11.86 42.05
C GLU A 153 6.33 -13.17 42.77
N ASP A 154 7.35 -13.93 42.35
CA ASP A 154 7.77 -15.20 42.95
C ASP A 154 8.87 -15.01 44.00
N CYS A 155 9.16 -13.76 44.37
CA CYS A 155 10.17 -13.41 45.34
C CYS A 155 9.60 -12.56 46.48
N SER A 156 10.29 -12.61 47.62
CA SER A 156 10.05 -11.72 48.77
C SER A 156 11.34 -11.26 49.39
N SER A 157 11.39 -10.01 49.87
CA SER A 157 12.53 -9.54 50.69
C SER A 157 12.36 -9.98 52.13
N THR A 158 13.49 -10.27 52.80
CA THR A 158 13.47 -10.53 54.25
C THR A 158 13.24 -9.21 54.99
N PRO A 159 12.24 -9.09 55.88
CA PRO A 159 11.98 -7.86 56.61
C PRO A 159 13.23 -7.35 57.36
N GLY A 160 13.65 -6.13 57.05
CA GLY A 160 14.83 -5.51 57.65
C GLY A 160 16.17 -5.87 56.98
N ASN A 161 16.15 -6.65 55.91
CA ASN A 161 17.32 -6.99 55.10
C ASN A 161 17.01 -7.06 53.61
N ASP A 162 17.10 -5.92 52.92
CA ASP A 162 16.82 -5.80 51.49
C ASP A 162 17.85 -6.50 50.58
N TYR A 163 18.92 -7.02 51.15
CA TYR A 163 19.99 -7.74 50.46
C TYR A 163 19.73 -9.26 50.38
N THR A 164 18.75 -9.79 51.11
CA THR A 164 18.39 -11.22 51.05
C THR A 164 17.05 -11.39 50.44
N ILE A 165 17.03 -12.08 49.29
CA ILE A 165 15.81 -12.35 48.49
C ILE A 165 15.42 -13.81 48.67
N ARG A 166 14.18 -14.04 49.09
CA ARG A 166 13.57 -15.39 49.19
C ARG A 166 12.84 -15.70 47.91
N CYS A 167 13.29 -16.70 47.20
CA CYS A 167 12.70 -17.18 45.94
C CYS A 167 11.78 -18.36 46.21
N ASN A 168 10.52 -18.24 45.80
CA ASN A 168 9.46 -19.19 46.15
C ASN A 168 9.12 -20.14 44.99
N ASP A 169 9.83 -20.04 43.87
CA ASP A 169 9.66 -20.93 42.70
C ASP A 169 11.03 -21.30 42.10
N SER A 170 11.07 -22.43 41.43
CA SER A 170 12.22 -22.91 40.66
C SER A 170 12.10 -22.43 39.20
N ILE A 171 13.21 -22.09 38.61
CA ILE A 171 13.28 -21.61 37.21
C ILE A 171 14.20 -22.52 36.38
N LYS A 172 13.91 -22.59 35.07
CA LYS A 172 14.72 -23.33 34.12
C LYS A 172 15.80 -22.44 33.51
N PRO A 173 16.89 -23.04 32.98
CA PRO A 173 17.83 -22.27 32.18
C PRO A 173 17.14 -21.51 31.06
N TRP A 174 17.49 -20.23 30.87
CA TRP A 174 16.98 -19.27 29.90
C TRP A 174 15.53 -18.84 30.10
N GLU A 175 14.90 -19.20 31.22
CA GLU A 175 13.56 -18.74 31.54
C GLU A 175 13.54 -17.23 31.79
N ASN A 176 12.53 -16.54 31.20
CA ASN A 176 12.36 -15.08 31.23
C ASN A 176 13.53 -14.27 30.63
N ILE A 177 14.30 -14.86 29.70
CA ILE A 177 15.34 -14.18 28.94
C ILE A 177 14.95 -14.14 27.47
N ARG A 178 15.00 -12.95 26.87
CA ARG A 178 14.95 -12.75 25.41
C ARG A 178 16.36 -12.84 24.86
N LEU A 179 16.57 -13.75 23.93
CA LEU A 179 17.90 -13.98 23.36
C LEU A 179 18.22 -12.97 22.27
N LYS A 180 19.50 -12.60 22.17
CA LYS A 180 20.00 -11.76 21.07
C LYS A 180 19.57 -12.33 19.71
N GLY A 181 18.91 -11.50 18.89
CA GLY A 181 18.48 -11.88 17.56
C GLY A 181 17.32 -12.86 17.51
N GLU A 182 16.56 -13.00 18.60
CA GLU A 182 15.36 -13.86 18.66
C GLU A 182 14.30 -13.42 17.65
N ASP A 183 14.11 -12.12 17.46
CA ASP A 183 13.15 -11.55 16.50
C ASP A 183 13.79 -11.32 15.13
N VAL A 184 14.93 -10.62 15.08
CA VAL A 184 15.65 -10.29 13.86
C VAL A 184 17.16 -10.47 14.09
N ARG A 185 17.83 -11.15 13.16
CA ARG A 185 19.30 -11.29 13.18
C ARG A 185 19.95 -10.26 12.27
N GLU A 186 21.13 -9.81 12.63
CA GLU A 186 21.97 -8.98 11.76
C GLU A 186 22.12 -9.62 10.38
N GLY A 187 21.89 -8.84 9.32
CA GLY A 187 21.93 -9.30 7.94
C GLY A 187 20.61 -9.87 7.40
N ASP A 188 19.61 -10.12 8.25
CA ASP A 188 18.29 -10.59 7.81
C ASP A 188 17.62 -9.56 6.88
N PRO A 189 16.87 -10.01 5.86
CA PRO A 189 16.12 -9.12 4.99
C PRO A 189 14.95 -8.50 5.76
N LEU A 190 14.89 -7.15 5.84
CA LEU A 190 13.82 -6.41 6.51
C LEU A 190 12.70 -6.05 5.55
N ILE A 191 13.05 -5.59 4.36
CA ILE A 191 12.10 -5.12 3.35
C ILE A 191 12.68 -5.34 1.95
N THR A 192 11.83 -5.71 1.00
CA THR A 192 12.21 -5.88 -0.41
C THR A 192 11.91 -4.62 -1.23
N ALA A 193 12.65 -4.44 -2.32
CA ALA A 193 12.42 -3.33 -3.26
C ALA A 193 10.96 -3.29 -3.75
N GLY A 194 10.41 -2.10 -3.88
CA GLY A 194 9.03 -1.86 -4.31
C GLY A 194 7.96 -2.11 -3.24
N THR A 195 8.35 -2.47 -2.03
CA THR A 195 7.42 -2.64 -0.92
C THR A 195 6.98 -1.27 -0.37
N ARG A 196 5.69 -1.12 -0.08
CA ARG A 196 5.14 0.07 0.57
C ARG A 196 5.52 0.10 2.04
N ILE A 197 6.07 1.22 2.50
CA ILE A 197 6.48 1.43 3.89
C ILE A 197 5.25 1.68 4.76
N THR A 198 5.09 0.85 5.79
CA THR A 198 4.04 0.96 6.80
C THR A 198 4.60 1.49 8.12
N ALA A 199 3.73 1.83 9.08
CA ALA A 199 4.16 2.21 10.43
C ALA A 199 5.00 1.12 11.11
N GLY A 200 4.62 -0.17 10.95
CA GLY A 200 5.41 -1.29 11.47
C GLY A 200 6.79 -1.39 10.82
N THR A 201 6.87 -1.16 9.50
CA THR A 201 8.16 -1.10 8.78
C THR A 201 9.04 0.03 9.28
N ILE A 202 8.49 1.23 9.54
CA ILE A 202 9.22 2.37 10.10
C ILE A 202 9.80 2.00 11.47
N GLY A 203 8.99 1.40 12.35
CA GLY A 203 9.43 0.94 13.67
C GLY A 203 10.57 -0.07 13.59
N LEU A 204 10.46 -1.06 12.70
CA LEU A 204 11.49 -2.08 12.49
C LEU A 204 12.79 -1.48 11.95
N LEU A 205 12.72 -0.59 10.96
CA LEU A 205 13.89 0.10 10.42
C LEU A 205 14.58 0.96 11.48
N ALA A 206 13.82 1.71 12.26
CA ALA A 206 14.35 2.51 13.36
C ALA A 206 15.03 1.64 14.43
N ALA A 207 14.40 0.54 14.85
CA ALA A 207 14.95 -0.39 15.84
C ALA A 207 16.22 -1.09 15.35
N THR A 208 16.41 -1.22 14.02
CA THR A 208 17.63 -1.80 13.43
C THR A 208 18.67 -0.75 13.01
N GLY A 209 18.54 0.51 13.49
CA GLY A 209 19.54 1.56 13.36
C GLY A 209 19.43 2.41 12.08
N HIS A 210 18.36 2.27 11.28
CA HIS A 210 18.14 3.14 10.15
C HIS A 210 17.51 4.47 10.62
N HIS A 211 17.94 5.60 10.06
CA HIS A 211 17.38 6.93 10.32
C HIS A 211 16.69 7.53 9.07
N SER A 212 17.02 7.00 7.90
CA SER A 212 16.50 7.43 6.60
C SER A 212 16.38 6.23 5.66
N VAL A 213 15.65 6.40 4.57
CA VAL A 213 15.43 5.36 3.57
C VAL A 213 15.34 5.97 2.17
N GLU A 214 15.87 5.26 1.18
CA GLU A 214 15.72 5.62 -0.23
C GLU A 214 14.38 5.13 -0.77
N VAL A 215 13.57 6.06 -1.27
CA VAL A 215 12.22 5.82 -1.77
C VAL A 215 12.03 6.39 -3.16
N GLY A 216 11.11 5.80 -3.94
CA GLY A 216 10.75 6.31 -5.26
C GLY A 216 10.14 7.71 -5.19
N LEU A 217 10.45 8.57 -6.17
CA LEU A 217 9.87 9.91 -6.27
C LEU A 217 8.34 9.84 -6.46
N ARG A 218 7.65 10.81 -5.86
CA ARG A 218 6.20 10.99 -6.01
C ARG A 218 5.89 11.66 -7.35
N PRO A 219 5.03 11.08 -8.22
CA PRO A 219 4.69 11.69 -9.49
C PRO A 219 3.89 12.98 -9.28
N LYS A 220 4.32 14.07 -9.95
CA LYS A 220 3.52 15.28 -10.12
C LYS A 220 2.51 15.02 -11.22
N VAL A 221 1.23 15.26 -10.95
CA VAL A 221 0.12 14.88 -11.82
C VAL A 221 -0.76 16.09 -12.11
N GLY A 222 -0.72 16.58 -13.35
CA GLY A 222 -1.60 17.64 -13.80
C GLY A 222 -3.04 17.12 -14.02
N LEU A 223 -4.03 17.84 -13.52
CA LEU A 223 -5.45 17.50 -13.63
C LEU A 223 -6.16 18.59 -14.45
N VAL A 224 -6.58 18.26 -15.67
CA VAL A 224 -7.24 19.16 -16.61
C VAL A 224 -8.69 18.69 -16.86
N ALA A 225 -9.66 19.51 -16.49
CA ALA A 225 -11.08 19.26 -16.80
C ALA A 225 -11.47 20.08 -18.04
N THR A 226 -12.10 19.43 -19.04
CA THR A 226 -12.61 20.08 -20.25
C THR A 226 -14.11 19.95 -20.35
N GLY A 227 -14.80 21.02 -20.70
CA GLY A 227 -16.25 21.06 -20.88
C GLY A 227 -16.80 22.48 -20.72
N SER A 228 -17.46 22.98 -21.74
CA SER A 228 -18.08 24.31 -21.69
C SER A 228 -19.31 24.36 -20.79
N GLU A 229 -19.85 23.21 -20.41
CA GLU A 229 -20.94 23.06 -19.45
C GLU A 229 -20.51 23.09 -17.99
N LEU A 230 -19.19 23.05 -17.72
CA LEU A 230 -18.65 22.91 -16.38
C LEU A 230 -18.49 24.27 -15.68
N VAL A 231 -18.92 24.32 -14.42
CA VAL A 231 -18.79 25.50 -13.56
C VAL A 231 -18.04 25.13 -12.27
N GLU A 232 -17.13 25.99 -11.83
CA GLU A 232 -16.48 25.84 -10.51
C GLU A 232 -17.48 26.09 -9.37
N PRO A 233 -17.60 25.18 -8.38
CA PRO A 233 -18.36 25.49 -7.17
C PRO A 233 -17.65 26.64 -6.40
N PRO A 234 -18.40 27.60 -5.79
CA PRO A 234 -19.84 27.71 -5.67
C PRO A 234 -20.51 28.62 -6.72
N GLY A 235 -19.97 28.70 -7.96
CA GLY A 235 -20.53 29.53 -9.02
C GLY A 235 -22.03 29.26 -9.27
N GLU A 236 -22.77 30.27 -9.73
CA GLU A 236 -24.19 30.10 -10.11
C GLU A 236 -24.31 29.34 -11.42
N LEU A 237 -25.16 28.29 -11.44
CA LEU A 237 -25.41 27.49 -12.64
C LEU A 237 -26.44 28.16 -13.53
N GLN A 238 -26.14 28.27 -14.83
CA GLN A 238 -27.10 28.58 -15.84
C GLN A 238 -27.80 27.31 -16.37
N PRO A 239 -28.93 27.40 -17.05
CA PRO A 239 -29.59 26.25 -17.65
C PRO A 239 -28.65 25.50 -18.61
N GLY A 240 -28.41 24.22 -18.36
CA GLY A 240 -27.48 23.38 -19.13
C GLY A 240 -26.09 23.21 -18.49
N GLU A 241 -25.78 24.00 -17.51
CA GLU A 241 -24.48 23.88 -16.78
C GLU A 241 -24.56 22.89 -15.61
N ILE A 242 -23.42 22.35 -15.26
CA ILE A 242 -23.22 21.44 -14.12
C ILE A 242 -21.97 21.81 -13.35
N TYR A 243 -21.92 21.49 -12.06
CA TYR A 243 -20.67 21.64 -11.30
C TYR A 243 -19.64 20.61 -11.72
N GLU A 244 -18.39 21.07 -11.87
CA GLU A 244 -17.25 20.19 -12.02
C GLU A 244 -17.04 19.38 -10.72
N SER A 245 -16.92 18.05 -10.84
CA SER A 245 -16.81 17.14 -9.69
C SER A 245 -15.71 16.09 -9.86
N ASN A 246 -15.24 15.86 -11.08
CA ASN A 246 -14.25 14.83 -11.38
C ASN A 246 -12.85 15.25 -10.91
N ARG A 247 -12.50 16.52 -11.08
CA ARG A 247 -11.17 17.02 -10.75
C ARG A 247 -10.89 16.89 -9.25
N ASP A 248 -11.80 17.28 -8.37
CA ASP A 248 -11.64 17.14 -6.92
C ASP A 248 -11.61 15.67 -6.49
N MET A 249 -12.43 14.82 -7.10
CA MET A 249 -12.36 13.37 -6.90
C MET A 249 -10.99 12.83 -7.32
N LEU A 250 -10.44 13.27 -8.46
CA LEU A 250 -9.14 12.85 -8.96
C LEU A 250 -7.99 13.38 -8.10
N VAL A 251 -8.07 14.61 -7.56
CA VAL A 251 -7.13 15.12 -6.55
C VAL A 251 -7.04 14.15 -5.38
N SER A 252 -8.17 13.73 -4.83
CA SER A 252 -8.23 12.76 -3.73
C SER A 252 -7.60 11.42 -4.12
N LEU A 253 -7.93 10.89 -5.29
CA LEU A 253 -7.44 9.60 -5.78
C LEU A 253 -5.94 9.60 -6.06
N VAL A 254 -5.40 10.66 -6.67
CA VAL A 254 -3.96 10.85 -6.92
C VAL A 254 -3.20 10.94 -5.60
N THR A 255 -3.72 11.69 -4.63
CA THR A 255 -3.14 11.80 -3.27
C THR A 255 -3.09 10.44 -2.57
N LYS A 256 -4.17 9.64 -2.64
CA LYS A 256 -4.20 8.26 -2.11
C LYS A 256 -3.20 7.32 -2.79
N ALA A 257 -2.91 7.54 -4.07
CA ALA A 257 -1.85 6.84 -4.79
C ALA A 257 -0.46 7.42 -4.51
N ASN A 258 -0.34 8.29 -3.49
CA ASN A 258 0.89 8.96 -3.09
C ASN A 258 1.51 9.87 -4.18
N GLY A 259 0.69 10.33 -5.16
CA GLY A 259 1.06 11.34 -6.14
C GLY A 259 0.88 12.76 -5.61
N LEU A 260 1.37 13.74 -6.35
CA LEU A 260 1.26 15.18 -6.11
C LEU A 260 0.33 15.79 -7.16
N PRO A 261 -0.99 15.98 -6.88
CA PRO A 261 -1.93 16.51 -7.85
C PRO A 261 -1.77 18.01 -8.01
N THR A 262 -1.82 18.50 -9.26
CA THR A 262 -1.89 19.91 -9.63
C THR A 262 -3.16 20.15 -10.43
N PRO A 263 -4.24 20.66 -9.83
CA PRO A 263 -5.47 21.00 -10.55
C PRO A 263 -5.27 22.27 -11.38
N TYR A 264 -5.71 22.23 -12.65
CA TYR A 264 -5.74 23.37 -13.56
C TYR A 264 -7.17 23.93 -13.67
N PRO A 265 -7.36 25.19 -14.07
CA PRO A 265 -8.68 25.76 -14.34
C PRO A 265 -9.47 24.91 -15.35
N ILE A 266 -10.80 25.03 -15.32
CA ILE A 266 -11.68 24.39 -16.32
C ILE A 266 -11.34 24.97 -17.69
N VAL A 267 -11.18 24.10 -18.69
CA VAL A 267 -10.84 24.46 -20.06
C VAL A 267 -12.13 24.40 -20.92
N PRO A 268 -12.50 25.49 -21.60
CA PRO A 268 -13.59 25.48 -22.56
C PRO A 268 -13.35 24.48 -23.70
N ASP A 269 -14.44 24.03 -24.36
CA ASP A 269 -14.36 23.14 -25.52
C ASP A 269 -13.86 23.85 -26.77
N MET A 270 -12.59 24.30 -26.69
CA MET A 270 -11.85 24.94 -27.77
C MET A 270 -10.46 24.32 -27.89
N LEU A 271 -10.04 24.03 -29.14
CA LEU A 271 -8.77 23.36 -29.39
C LEU A 271 -7.57 24.15 -28.87
N GLU A 272 -7.53 25.46 -29.12
CA GLU A 272 -6.41 26.32 -28.72
C GLU A 272 -6.26 26.41 -27.21
N ASP A 273 -7.38 26.52 -26.48
CA ASP A 273 -7.40 26.54 -25.01
C ASP A 273 -6.94 25.19 -24.45
N THR A 274 -7.39 24.08 -25.08
CA THR A 274 -6.97 22.72 -24.70
C THR A 274 -5.48 22.50 -24.94
N VAL A 275 -4.93 22.97 -26.06
CA VAL A 275 -3.48 22.90 -26.36
C VAL A 275 -2.70 23.67 -25.31
N THR A 276 -3.08 24.93 -25.03
CA THR A 276 -2.40 25.79 -24.06
C THR A 276 -2.41 25.18 -22.66
N ALA A 277 -3.54 24.66 -22.21
CA ALA A 277 -3.69 24.03 -20.88
C ALA A 277 -2.85 22.75 -20.79
N LEU A 278 -2.84 21.91 -21.82
CA LEU A 278 -2.04 20.69 -21.84
C LEU A 278 -0.54 21.00 -21.90
N GLU A 279 -0.11 22.00 -22.70
CA GLU A 279 1.30 22.43 -22.77
C GLU A 279 1.80 22.82 -21.38
N GLN A 280 1.05 23.68 -20.66
CA GLN A 280 1.38 24.07 -19.29
C GLN A 280 1.40 22.87 -18.35
N ALA A 281 0.39 21.99 -18.43
CA ALA A 281 0.30 20.81 -17.57
C ALA A 281 1.49 19.85 -17.78
N PHE A 282 1.96 19.67 -19.03
CA PHE A 282 3.15 18.86 -19.31
C PHE A 282 4.47 19.55 -18.89
N ALA A 283 4.54 20.86 -18.92
CA ALA A 283 5.71 21.58 -18.43
C ALA A 283 5.95 21.33 -16.94
N ASP A 284 4.90 21.34 -16.12
CA ASP A 284 4.97 21.34 -14.67
C ASP A 284 4.91 19.93 -14.03
N ASN A 285 4.41 18.92 -14.76
CA ASN A 285 4.08 17.61 -14.20
C ASN A 285 4.78 16.45 -14.91
N ASP A 286 4.80 15.28 -14.27
CA ASP A 286 5.36 14.03 -14.78
C ASP A 286 4.31 13.21 -15.56
N ALA A 287 3.03 13.45 -15.28
CA ALA A 287 1.89 12.85 -15.97
C ALA A 287 0.72 13.83 -16.01
N VAL A 288 -0.17 13.69 -16.99
CA VAL A 288 -1.38 14.51 -17.11
C VAL A 288 -2.62 13.62 -17.16
N LEU A 289 -3.63 13.97 -16.37
CA LEU A 289 -4.98 13.37 -16.43
C LEU A 289 -5.93 14.41 -17.01
N THR A 290 -6.71 14.01 -18.03
CA THR A 290 -7.83 14.86 -18.50
C THR A 290 -9.15 14.22 -18.12
N SER A 291 -10.13 15.04 -17.73
CA SER A 291 -11.51 14.61 -17.48
C SER A 291 -12.41 15.30 -18.50
N GLY A 292 -13.10 14.51 -19.33
CA GLY A 292 -13.83 15.02 -20.51
C GLY A 292 -12.98 15.03 -21.78
N GLY A 293 -13.56 15.43 -22.91
CA GLY A 293 -12.89 15.60 -24.20
C GLY A 293 -12.28 14.33 -24.83
N VAL A 294 -12.77 13.12 -24.48
CA VAL A 294 -12.18 11.84 -24.92
C VAL A 294 -13.15 10.90 -25.66
N SER A 295 -14.34 11.36 -25.99
CA SER A 295 -15.32 10.58 -26.74
C SER A 295 -15.09 10.73 -28.27
N VAL A 296 -16.09 10.48 -29.08
CA VAL A 296 -16.05 10.58 -30.57
C VAL A 296 -16.79 11.79 -31.07
N GLY A 297 -17.13 12.75 -30.20
CA GLY A 297 -17.91 13.94 -30.56
C GLY A 297 -17.06 15.05 -31.17
N ASP A 298 -17.70 15.98 -31.85
CA ASP A 298 -17.07 17.14 -32.54
C ASP A 298 -16.39 18.10 -31.55
N HIS A 299 -16.69 18.00 -30.25
CA HIS A 299 -16.14 18.81 -29.16
C HIS A 299 -15.01 18.11 -28.40
N ASP A 300 -14.48 16.97 -28.88
CA ASP A 300 -13.42 16.21 -28.23
C ASP A 300 -12.03 16.70 -28.68
N HIS A 301 -11.55 17.73 -28.03
CA HIS A 301 -10.30 18.41 -28.41
C HIS A 301 -9.04 17.83 -27.79
N VAL A 302 -9.12 16.91 -26.82
CA VAL A 302 -7.93 16.34 -26.13
C VAL A 302 -7.02 15.60 -27.11
N LYS A 303 -7.57 14.77 -28.01
CA LYS A 303 -6.78 14.04 -29.00
C LYS A 303 -6.09 14.96 -30.01
N PRO A 304 -6.79 15.87 -30.68
CA PRO A 304 -6.14 16.85 -31.57
C PRO A 304 -5.10 17.71 -30.88
N ALA A 305 -5.31 18.07 -29.60
CA ALA A 305 -4.36 18.85 -28.84
C ALA A 305 -3.07 18.05 -28.54
N ILE A 306 -3.18 16.75 -28.17
CA ILE A 306 -2.02 15.87 -27.98
C ILE A 306 -1.21 15.77 -29.27
N GLU A 307 -1.86 15.55 -30.43
CA GLU A 307 -1.20 15.46 -31.73
C GLU A 307 -0.49 16.79 -32.10
N ARG A 308 -1.15 17.93 -31.82
CA ARG A 308 -0.57 19.26 -32.09
C ARG A 308 0.65 19.58 -31.21
N LEU A 309 0.72 19.03 -29.99
CA LEU A 309 1.89 19.09 -29.12
C LEU A 309 2.98 18.10 -29.51
N GLY A 310 2.87 17.43 -30.67
CA GLY A 310 3.84 16.45 -31.14
C GLY A 310 3.77 15.11 -30.38
N GLY A 311 2.67 14.89 -29.66
CA GLY A 311 2.45 13.65 -28.92
C GLY A 311 1.96 12.52 -29.80
N SER A 312 1.91 11.33 -29.21
CA SER A 312 1.37 10.12 -29.84
C SER A 312 0.22 9.55 -29.02
N LEU A 313 -0.74 8.93 -29.72
CA LEU A 313 -1.86 8.20 -29.12
C LEU A 313 -1.58 6.70 -29.22
N ASP A 314 -1.76 5.95 -28.13
CA ASP A 314 -1.59 4.50 -28.12
C ASP A 314 -2.94 3.79 -28.30
N PHE A 315 -3.92 4.08 -27.44
CA PHE A 315 -5.28 3.52 -27.58
C PHE A 315 -6.35 4.41 -26.95
N TRP A 316 -7.61 4.12 -27.26
CA TRP A 316 -8.73 4.92 -26.73
C TRP A 316 -10.00 4.13 -26.39
N LYS A 317 -10.00 2.79 -26.41
CA LYS A 317 -11.18 1.99 -26.04
C LYS A 317 -10.75 0.76 -25.25
N VAL A 318 -11.38 0.56 -24.08
CA VAL A 318 -11.14 -0.59 -23.20
C VAL A 318 -12.43 -1.38 -23.01
N ALA A 319 -12.32 -2.71 -22.97
CA ALA A 319 -13.46 -3.63 -22.83
C ALA A 319 -14.00 -3.70 -21.39
N VAL A 320 -14.27 -2.54 -20.77
CA VAL A 320 -14.82 -2.42 -19.42
C VAL A 320 -16.14 -1.64 -19.40
N LYS A 321 -16.92 -1.84 -18.36
CA LYS A 321 -18.16 -1.12 -18.07
C LYS A 321 -18.19 -0.81 -16.55
N PRO A 322 -18.35 0.49 -16.17
CA PRO A 322 -18.26 1.69 -16.99
C PRO A 322 -16.82 1.99 -17.41
N GLY A 323 -16.61 2.92 -18.38
CA GLY A 323 -15.26 3.37 -18.74
C GLY A 323 -14.77 2.91 -20.10
N LYS A 324 -15.67 2.62 -21.09
CA LYS A 324 -15.28 2.24 -22.46
C LYS A 324 -14.39 3.28 -23.16
N PRO A 325 -14.72 4.60 -23.19
CA PRO A 325 -13.79 5.60 -23.70
C PRO A 325 -12.67 5.82 -22.67
N PHE A 326 -11.45 5.74 -23.14
CA PHE A 326 -10.23 6.03 -22.39
C PHE A 326 -9.11 6.26 -23.38
N VAL A 327 -8.36 7.33 -23.20
CA VAL A 327 -7.22 7.68 -24.06
C VAL A 327 -5.92 7.47 -23.29
N LEU A 328 -5.00 6.73 -23.89
CA LEU A 328 -3.61 6.72 -23.49
C LEU A 328 -2.79 7.35 -24.61
N GLY A 329 -1.94 8.32 -24.25
CA GLY A 329 -1.00 8.95 -25.14
C GLY A 329 0.25 9.40 -24.40
N GLN A 330 1.16 10.03 -25.12
CA GLN A 330 2.40 10.60 -24.57
C GLN A 330 2.72 11.91 -25.26
N VAL A 331 3.24 12.87 -24.50
CA VAL A 331 3.83 14.12 -25.01
C VAL A 331 5.20 14.28 -24.34
N GLY A 332 6.27 14.38 -25.14
CA GLY A 332 7.63 14.52 -24.62
C GLY A 332 8.06 13.35 -23.69
N GLY A 333 7.54 12.14 -23.89
CA GLY A 333 7.80 10.97 -23.06
C GLY A 333 7.00 10.92 -21.74
N LYS A 334 6.16 11.91 -21.46
CA LYS A 334 5.28 11.94 -20.29
C LYS A 334 3.90 11.40 -20.68
N PRO A 335 3.29 10.50 -19.87
CA PRO A 335 1.99 9.92 -20.18
C PRO A 335 0.85 10.93 -20.00
N VAL A 336 -0.15 10.82 -20.86
CA VAL A 336 -1.45 11.46 -20.71
C VAL A 336 -2.56 10.40 -20.67
N PHE A 337 -3.43 10.51 -19.68
CA PHE A 337 -4.56 9.63 -19.46
C PHE A 337 -5.85 10.43 -19.62
N GLY A 338 -6.51 10.27 -20.74
CA GLY A 338 -7.81 10.90 -21.00
C GLY A 338 -8.94 10.03 -20.46
N MET A 339 -9.66 10.55 -19.48
CA MET A 339 -10.72 9.82 -18.78
C MET A 339 -12.10 10.32 -19.21
N PRO A 340 -13.13 9.42 -19.11
CA PRO A 340 -14.49 9.81 -19.41
C PRO A 340 -15.00 10.95 -18.52
N GLY A 341 -15.85 11.85 -19.06
CA GLY A 341 -16.51 12.89 -18.27
C GLY A 341 -17.51 12.36 -17.22
N ASN A 342 -18.10 11.18 -17.43
CA ASN A 342 -18.97 10.56 -16.42
C ASN A 342 -18.18 10.12 -15.16
N PRO A 343 -18.55 10.59 -13.95
CA PRO A 343 -17.74 10.44 -12.73
C PRO A 343 -17.47 8.99 -12.32
N VAL A 344 -18.45 8.11 -12.45
CA VAL A 344 -18.22 6.67 -12.13
C VAL A 344 -17.26 6.04 -13.11
N SER A 345 -17.32 6.43 -14.38
CA SER A 345 -16.38 5.95 -15.40
C SER A 345 -14.97 6.47 -15.13
N ALA A 346 -14.84 7.74 -14.76
CA ALA A 346 -13.58 8.36 -14.40
C ALA A 346 -12.93 7.63 -13.22
N LEU A 347 -13.66 7.38 -12.12
CA LEU A 347 -13.16 6.62 -10.97
C LEU A 347 -12.73 5.21 -11.36
N VAL A 348 -13.56 4.46 -12.06
CA VAL A 348 -13.26 3.06 -12.42
C VAL A 348 -12.04 2.99 -13.34
N THR A 349 -11.93 3.86 -14.35
CA THR A 349 -10.76 3.89 -15.24
C THR A 349 -9.52 4.36 -14.51
N TYR A 350 -9.64 5.32 -13.59
CA TYR A 350 -8.53 5.70 -12.71
C TYR A 350 -8.01 4.51 -11.90
N LEU A 351 -8.88 3.82 -11.18
CA LEU A 351 -8.48 2.69 -10.32
C LEU A 351 -7.83 1.54 -11.10
N LEU A 352 -8.33 1.27 -12.30
CA LEU A 352 -7.89 0.12 -13.10
C LEU A 352 -6.68 0.41 -13.99
N LEU A 353 -6.51 1.63 -14.48
CA LEU A 353 -5.53 1.97 -15.52
C LEU A 353 -4.51 3.04 -15.07
N VAL A 354 -4.99 4.11 -14.43
CA VAL A 354 -4.13 5.24 -14.05
C VAL A 354 -3.36 4.95 -12.77
N ARG A 355 -4.06 4.48 -11.72
CA ARG A 355 -3.43 4.16 -10.43
C ARG A 355 -2.26 3.16 -10.56
N PRO A 356 -2.38 2.04 -11.29
CA PRO A 356 -1.25 1.15 -11.56
C PRO A 356 -0.05 1.85 -12.19
N ALA A 357 -0.28 2.74 -13.15
CA ALA A 357 0.77 3.52 -13.79
C ALA A 357 1.48 4.48 -12.81
N LEU A 358 0.71 5.23 -12.02
CA LEU A 358 1.27 6.15 -11.00
C LEU A 358 2.04 5.41 -9.89
N LEU A 359 1.63 4.22 -9.51
CA LEU A 359 2.36 3.37 -8.57
C LEU A 359 3.65 2.82 -9.18
N ASN A 360 3.61 2.43 -10.48
CA ASN A 360 4.81 2.02 -11.20
C ASN A 360 5.84 3.16 -11.29
N MET A 361 5.42 4.40 -11.52
CA MET A 361 6.32 5.56 -11.55
C MET A 361 7.12 5.72 -10.25
N GLN A 362 6.58 5.26 -9.13
CA GLN A 362 7.19 5.28 -7.79
C GLN A 362 8.01 4.01 -7.48
N GLY A 363 8.02 3.03 -8.37
CA GLY A 363 8.72 1.77 -8.18
C GLY A 363 7.96 0.74 -7.35
N ALA A 364 6.65 0.86 -7.18
CA ALA A 364 5.83 -0.13 -6.48
C ALA A 364 5.92 -1.52 -7.14
N ALA A 365 6.15 -2.56 -6.35
CA ALA A 365 6.15 -3.95 -6.80
C ALA A 365 4.72 -4.50 -6.96
N GLU A 366 3.76 -3.97 -6.22
CA GLU A 366 2.35 -4.37 -6.28
C GLU A 366 1.46 -3.13 -6.50
N TRP A 367 0.65 -3.20 -7.52
CA TRP A 367 -0.23 -2.10 -7.93
C TRP A 367 -1.71 -2.49 -7.98
N ARG A 368 -2.05 -3.76 -7.75
CA ARG A 368 -3.44 -4.20 -7.73
C ARG A 368 -4.18 -3.64 -6.52
N LEU A 369 -5.49 -3.47 -6.67
CA LEU A 369 -6.36 -3.15 -5.55
C LEU A 369 -6.42 -4.34 -4.60
N ALA A 370 -6.46 -4.08 -3.30
CA ALA A 370 -6.67 -5.10 -2.29
C ALA A 370 -8.02 -5.81 -2.54
N LYS A 371 -8.05 -7.13 -2.35
CA LYS A 371 -9.25 -7.93 -2.53
C LYS A 371 -9.70 -8.49 -1.19
N ARG A 372 -11.00 -8.38 -0.94
CA ARG A 372 -11.64 -8.99 0.22
C ARG A 372 -12.67 -10.01 -0.24
N PRO A 373 -12.61 -11.28 0.23
CA PRO A 373 -13.65 -12.26 -0.05
C PRO A 373 -14.95 -11.88 0.63
N GLY A 374 -16.08 -12.12 -0.03
CA GLY A 374 -17.40 -11.85 0.50
C GLY A 374 -18.45 -12.74 -0.14
N CYS A 375 -19.69 -12.62 0.33
CA CYS A 375 -20.84 -13.39 -0.10
C CYS A 375 -21.95 -12.45 -0.58
N LEU A 376 -22.49 -12.69 -1.76
CA LEU A 376 -23.55 -11.87 -2.36
C LEU A 376 -24.87 -11.97 -1.59
N VAL A 377 -25.45 -10.82 -1.25
CA VAL A 377 -26.80 -10.72 -0.68
C VAL A 377 -27.86 -10.64 -1.78
N ASP A 378 -27.47 -10.08 -2.93
CA ASP A 378 -28.33 -9.91 -4.10
C ASP A 378 -27.68 -10.54 -5.33
N GLU A 379 -28.51 -10.93 -6.31
CA GLU A 379 -28.02 -11.41 -7.60
C GLU A 379 -27.28 -10.32 -8.37
N LEU A 380 -26.16 -10.65 -9.02
CA LEU A 380 -25.50 -9.80 -9.99
C LEU A 380 -25.54 -10.42 -11.38
N THR A 381 -25.93 -9.62 -12.39
CA THR A 381 -26.00 -10.09 -13.78
C THR A 381 -25.31 -9.10 -14.70
N ASN A 382 -24.44 -9.62 -15.56
CA ASN A 382 -23.85 -8.92 -16.69
C ASN A 382 -24.27 -9.59 -18.00
N LYS A 383 -25.24 -9.00 -18.72
CA LYS A 383 -25.73 -9.47 -20.05
C LYS A 383 -24.95 -8.87 -21.20
N GLY A 384 -23.92 -8.05 -20.91
CA GLY A 384 -23.14 -7.35 -21.94
C GLY A 384 -21.87 -8.12 -22.32
N ASP A 385 -21.21 -7.61 -23.34
CA ASP A 385 -19.98 -8.11 -23.97
C ASP A 385 -18.69 -7.64 -23.30
N ARG A 386 -18.78 -6.78 -22.27
CA ARG A 386 -17.63 -6.19 -21.54
C ARG A 386 -17.65 -6.57 -20.09
N ARG A 387 -16.48 -6.65 -19.46
CA ARG A 387 -16.36 -6.81 -18.00
C ARG A 387 -17.04 -5.67 -17.28
N HIS A 388 -17.91 -5.98 -16.33
CA HIS A 388 -18.69 -5.01 -15.59
C HIS A 388 -18.16 -4.88 -14.16
N PHE A 389 -17.60 -3.74 -13.81
CA PHE A 389 -17.17 -3.39 -12.46
C PHE A 389 -18.37 -2.83 -11.70
N VAL A 390 -19.04 -3.74 -10.99
CA VAL A 390 -20.26 -3.44 -10.23
C VAL A 390 -19.91 -2.79 -8.92
N ARG A 391 -20.45 -1.61 -8.63
CA ARG A 391 -20.29 -0.93 -7.35
C ARG A 391 -21.05 -1.67 -6.26
N VAL A 392 -20.36 -1.99 -5.18
CA VAL A 392 -20.92 -2.73 -4.05
C VAL A 392 -20.50 -2.10 -2.73
N THR A 393 -21.23 -2.46 -1.67
CA THR A 393 -20.75 -2.38 -0.30
C THR A 393 -20.39 -3.77 0.17
N ILE A 394 -19.28 -3.90 0.90
CA ILE A 394 -18.95 -5.08 1.69
C ILE A 394 -18.86 -4.66 3.15
N ASP A 395 -19.60 -5.32 4.03
CA ASP A 395 -19.60 -5.06 5.46
C ASP A 395 -18.58 -5.93 6.22
N ASP A 396 -18.46 -5.74 7.53
CA ASP A 396 -17.49 -6.46 8.36
C ASP A 396 -17.77 -7.97 8.46
N HIS A 397 -18.98 -8.40 8.17
CA HIS A 397 -19.38 -9.80 8.07
C HIS A 397 -19.11 -10.40 6.69
N GLY A 398 -18.57 -9.62 5.74
CA GLY A 398 -18.32 -10.07 4.38
C GLY A 398 -19.57 -10.14 3.51
N LEU A 399 -20.67 -9.52 3.91
CA LEU A 399 -21.89 -9.47 3.10
C LEU A 399 -21.76 -8.38 2.03
N VAL A 400 -21.97 -8.79 0.77
CA VAL A 400 -21.78 -7.93 -0.40
C VAL A 400 -23.15 -7.56 -0.99
N ARG A 401 -23.43 -6.24 -1.09
CA ARG A 401 -24.67 -5.69 -1.63
C ARG A 401 -24.38 -4.76 -2.80
N SER A 402 -25.16 -4.86 -3.86
CA SER A 402 -25.12 -3.91 -4.96
C SER A 402 -25.61 -2.52 -4.51
N VAL A 403 -24.89 -1.47 -4.90
CA VAL A 403 -25.26 -0.10 -4.52
C VAL A 403 -26.07 0.57 -5.62
N GLY A 404 -27.38 0.59 -5.46
CA GLY A 404 -28.30 1.31 -6.34
C GLY A 404 -28.21 0.92 -7.82
N ARG A 405 -28.63 1.83 -8.70
CA ARG A 405 -28.50 1.64 -10.15
C ARG A 405 -27.06 1.83 -10.61
N GLN A 406 -26.58 0.98 -11.52
CA GLN A 406 -25.18 0.92 -11.97
C GLN A 406 -24.88 1.84 -13.19
N HIS A 407 -25.59 2.98 -13.34
CA HIS A 407 -25.30 3.93 -14.41
C HIS A 407 -24.06 4.77 -14.13
N SER A 408 -23.36 5.19 -15.19
CA SER A 408 -22.06 5.86 -15.13
C SER A 408 -22.08 7.31 -14.59
N HIS A 409 -23.25 7.94 -14.54
CA HIS A 409 -23.45 9.30 -14.03
C HIS A 409 -23.92 9.34 -12.56
N MET A 410 -24.11 8.20 -11.89
CA MET A 410 -24.77 8.16 -10.58
C MET A 410 -23.76 8.31 -9.43
N LEU A 411 -23.39 9.56 -9.10
CA LEU A 411 -22.49 9.89 -7.99
C LEU A 411 -23.02 9.42 -6.62
N GLY A 412 -24.33 9.54 -6.35
CA GLY A 412 -24.87 9.10 -5.06
C GLY A 412 -24.71 7.61 -4.78
N SER A 413 -24.66 6.75 -5.82
CA SER A 413 -24.32 5.34 -5.65
C SER A 413 -22.81 5.11 -5.53
N LEU A 414 -22.00 5.97 -6.15
CA LEU A 414 -20.55 5.94 -6.04
C LEU A 414 -20.11 6.27 -4.60
N ALA A 415 -20.65 7.33 -4.02
CA ALA A 415 -20.32 7.77 -2.67
C ALA A 415 -20.65 6.73 -1.56
N LYS A 416 -21.56 5.80 -1.84
CA LYS A 416 -21.95 4.72 -0.91
C LYS A 416 -21.11 3.44 -1.10
N ALA A 417 -20.44 3.30 -2.25
CA ALA A 417 -19.67 2.09 -2.55
C ALA A 417 -18.32 2.10 -1.84
N ASN A 418 -17.91 0.98 -1.27
CA ASN A 418 -16.56 0.76 -0.76
C ASN A 418 -15.77 -0.28 -1.57
N GLY A 419 -16.41 -0.86 -2.62
CA GLY A 419 -15.77 -1.87 -3.44
C GLY A 419 -16.37 -2.04 -4.83
N LEU A 420 -15.64 -2.77 -5.66
CA LEU A 420 -16.03 -3.17 -7.00
C LEU A 420 -16.00 -4.70 -7.11
N VAL A 421 -17.06 -5.29 -7.67
CA VAL A 421 -17.06 -6.69 -8.12
C VAL A 421 -16.82 -6.71 -9.61
N ASP A 422 -15.80 -7.42 -10.04
CA ASP A 422 -15.47 -7.67 -11.45
C ASP A 422 -16.32 -8.82 -11.96
N LEU A 423 -17.33 -8.50 -12.77
CA LEU A 423 -18.27 -9.44 -13.31
C LEU A 423 -18.00 -9.64 -14.82
N PRO A 424 -17.49 -10.82 -15.22
CA PRO A 424 -17.20 -11.12 -16.63
C PRO A 424 -18.41 -10.93 -17.55
N PRO A 425 -18.20 -10.83 -18.88
CA PRO A 425 -19.29 -10.86 -19.86
C PRO A 425 -20.20 -12.07 -19.66
N GLU A 426 -21.49 -11.90 -19.95
CA GLU A 426 -22.51 -12.97 -19.97
C GLU A 426 -22.55 -13.82 -18.68
N THR A 427 -22.21 -13.19 -17.53
CA THR A 427 -22.13 -13.86 -16.24
C THR A 427 -23.31 -13.50 -15.35
N ARG A 428 -23.83 -14.50 -14.66
CA ARG A 428 -24.83 -14.36 -13.60
C ARG A 428 -24.28 -15.01 -12.33
N LEU A 429 -24.27 -14.25 -11.24
CA LEU A 429 -23.96 -14.72 -9.90
C LEU A 429 -25.22 -14.65 -9.06
N ALA A 430 -25.54 -15.74 -8.38
CA ALA A 430 -26.74 -15.83 -7.54
C ALA A 430 -26.50 -15.22 -6.15
N LYS A 431 -27.58 -14.95 -5.44
CA LYS A 431 -27.51 -14.68 -4.00
C LYS A 431 -26.82 -15.87 -3.30
N GLY A 432 -25.87 -15.59 -2.42
CA GLY A 432 -25.07 -16.60 -1.70
C GLY A 432 -23.75 -16.98 -2.38
N ASP A 433 -23.55 -16.59 -3.65
CA ASP A 433 -22.29 -16.89 -4.33
C ASP A 433 -21.11 -16.13 -3.72
N PRO A 434 -19.93 -16.78 -3.61
CA PRO A 434 -18.71 -16.12 -3.17
C PRO A 434 -18.16 -15.18 -4.24
N VAL A 435 -17.70 -14.00 -3.83
CA VAL A 435 -17.07 -13.01 -4.70
C VAL A 435 -15.84 -12.40 -4.06
N ASN A 436 -14.92 -11.91 -4.90
CA ASN A 436 -13.81 -11.08 -4.45
C ASN A 436 -14.12 -9.61 -4.75
N VAL A 437 -14.23 -8.82 -3.69
CA VAL A 437 -14.46 -7.37 -3.78
C VAL A 437 -13.13 -6.65 -3.84
N GLN A 438 -12.90 -5.89 -4.90
CA GLN A 438 -11.77 -4.97 -5.01
C GLN A 438 -12.09 -3.72 -4.20
N LEU A 439 -11.30 -3.42 -3.15
CA LEU A 439 -11.56 -2.29 -2.26
C LEU A 439 -11.14 -0.97 -2.92
N ILE A 440 -12.04 0.04 -2.91
CA ILE A 440 -11.80 1.34 -3.55
C ILE A 440 -10.78 2.18 -2.76
N ASP A 441 -10.82 2.09 -1.44
CA ASP A 441 -10.04 2.92 -0.51
C ASP A 441 -8.90 2.15 0.18
N SER A 442 -8.33 1.16 -0.49
CA SER A 442 -7.23 0.33 0.05
C SER A 442 -5.86 0.85 -0.35
#